data_fc0a570012e5415d8f05053a0c89bb65
#
_entry.id   fc0a570012e5415d8f05053a0c89bb65
#
_cell.length_a   1.000
_cell.length_b   1.000
_cell.length_c   1.000
_cell.angle_alpha   90.00
_cell.angle_beta   90.00
_cell.angle_gamma   90.00
#
_symmetry.space_group_name_H-M   'P 1'
#
loop_
_entity.id
_entity.type
_entity.pdbx_description
1 polymer ?
#
loop_
_entity_poly.entity_id
_entity_poly.type
_entity_poly.pdbx_seq_one_letter_code
_entity_poly.pdbx_strand_id
1 'polypeptide(L)'
;MDAASSRRKGIIMVLGGASLWGASGVAVQYLFEVQHLDPTWLASVRMLIAGIIMLLFHYHGGGDVFSIWQNARYRRQLVVFGIFGMMATQYTYYLAINYGNAATATILQYLMPVIVLVYAVWKRRRRPDHSAALAGLLALM
;
A
#
# COMPACT_ATOMS: atom_id res chain seq x y z
N MET A 1 26.40 -0.70 -16.16
CA MET A 1 25.03 -0.13 -16.10
C MET A 1 25.13 1.11 -15.24
N ASP A 2 24.94 2.29 -15.83
CA ASP A 2 25.18 3.55 -15.16
C ASP A 2 24.20 3.80 -14.02
N ALA A 3 24.73 4.10 -12.84
CA ALA A 3 23.93 4.41 -11.64
C ALA A 3 22.89 5.52 -11.89
N ALA A 4 23.20 6.47 -12.77
CA ALA A 4 22.31 7.53 -13.21
C ALA A 4 21.09 7.01 -13.99
N SER A 5 21.26 6.02 -14.88
CA SER A 5 20.17 5.39 -15.64
C SER A 5 19.23 4.61 -14.73
N SER A 6 19.78 3.87 -13.77
CA SER A 6 19.00 3.11 -12.79
C SER A 6 18.20 4.04 -11.87
N ARG A 7 18.79 5.15 -11.42
CA ARG A 7 18.12 6.17 -10.60
C ARG A 7 16.97 6.85 -11.35
N ARG A 8 17.19 7.20 -12.63
CA ARG A 8 16.15 7.82 -13.48
C ARG A 8 14.96 6.88 -13.67
N LYS A 9 15.20 5.60 -13.94
CA LYS A 9 14.14 4.58 -14.05
C LYS A 9 13.36 4.45 -12.73
N GLY A 10 14.05 4.42 -11.60
CA GLY A 10 13.41 4.38 -10.28
C GLY A 10 12.50 5.57 -10.02
N ILE A 11 12.95 6.79 -10.34
CA ILE A 11 12.15 8.02 -10.19
C ILE A 11 10.89 7.95 -11.07
N ILE A 12 11.03 7.56 -12.33
CA ILE A 12 9.88 7.44 -13.27
C ILE A 12 8.87 6.41 -12.75
N MET A 13 9.33 5.27 -12.24
CA MET A 13 8.45 4.25 -11.66
C MET A 13 7.70 4.74 -10.42
N VAL A 14 8.39 5.49 -9.55
CA VAL A 14 7.76 6.06 -8.34
C VAL A 14 6.73 7.12 -8.72
N LEU A 15 7.07 8.05 -9.62
CA LEU A 15 6.13 9.07 -10.09
C LEU A 15 4.93 8.46 -10.79
N GLY A 16 5.14 7.48 -11.66
CA GLY A 16 4.06 6.75 -12.33
C GLY A 16 3.14 6.03 -11.33
N GLY A 17 3.72 5.32 -10.37
CA GLY A 17 2.97 4.64 -9.32
C GLY A 17 2.15 5.60 -8.44
N ALA A 18 2.75 6.73 -8.04
CA ALA A 18 2.07 7.75 -7.25
C ALA A 18 0.91 8.41 -8.02
N SER A 19 1.12 8.71 -9.32
CA SER A 19 0.07 9.27 -10.18
C SER A 19 -1.10 8.29 -10.36
N LEU A 20 -0.81 7.02 -10.61
CA LEU A 20 -1.84 5.97 -10.70
C LEU A 20 -2.59 5.76 -9.37
N TRP A 21 -1.87 5.85 -8.25
CA TRP A 21 -2.49 5.78 -6.93
C TRP A 21 -3.48 6.94 -6.73
N GLY A 22 -3.07 8.19 -6.98
CA GLY A 22 -3.92 9.36 -6.85
C GLY A 22 -5.15 9.31 -7.78
N ALA A 23 -4.94 9.01 -9.06
CA ALA A 23 -6.03 8.84 -10.03
C ALA A 23 -7.03 7.76 -9.60
N SER A 24 -6.52 6.66 -9.05
CA SER A 24 -7.35 5.59 -8.48
C SER A 24 -8.21 6.05 -7.30
N GLY A 25 -7.68 6.90 -6.41
CA GLY A 25 -8.44 7.46 -5.28
C GLY A 25 -9.61 8.32 -5.74
N VAL A 26 -9.38 9.20 -6.74
CA VAL A 26 -10.44 10.02 -7.33
C VAL A 26 -11.51 9.17 -8.03
N ALA A 27 -11.10 8.12 -8.75
CA ALA A 27 -12.04 7.20 -9.38
C ALA A 27 -12.92 6.47 -8.35
N VAL A 28 -12.34 6.03 -7.23
CA VAL A 28 -13.07 5.40 -6.12
C VAL A 28 -14.06 6.38 -5.50
N GLN A 29 -13.66 7.62 -5.26
CA GLN A 29 -14.55 8.66 -4.74
C GLN A 29 -15.75 8.88 -5.67
N TYR A 30 -15.52 9.00 -6.96
CA TYR A 30 -16.59 9.13 -7.96
C TYR A 30 -17.56 7.94 -7.91
N LEU A 31 -17.06 6.71 -7.78
CA LEU A 31 -17.88 5.52 -7.69
C LEU A 31 -18.75 5.50 -6.43
N PHE A 32 -18.26 6.04 -5.32
CA PHE A 32 -19.06 6.13 -4.08
C PHE A 32 -20.11 7.26 -4.13
N GLU A 33 -19.72 8.43 -4.63
CA GLU A 33 -20.61 9.60 -4.65
C GLU A 33 -21.69 9.52 -5.73
N VAL A 34 -21.35 9.02 -6.92
CA VAL A 34 -22.25 9.03 -8.08
C VAL A 34 -22.94 7.70 -8.28
N GLN A 35 -22.23 6.59 -8.10
CA GLN A 35 -22.77 5.25 -8.33
C GLN A 35 -23.27 4.56 -7.06
N HIS A 36 -23.04 5.16 -5.89
CA HIS A 36 -23.43 4.63 -4.59
C HIS A 36 -22.98 3.19 -4.34
N LEU A 37 -21.79 2.83 -4.86
CA LEU A 37 -21.22 1.49 -4.71
C LEU A 37 -20.82 1.24 -3.25
N ASP A 38 -21.05 0.00 -2.80
CA ASP A 38 -20.62 -0.41 -1.46
C ASP A 38 -19.08 -0.51 -1.36
N PRO A 39 -18.47 0.15 -0.36
CA PRO A 39 -17.02 0.13 -0.17
C PRO A 39 -16.44 -1.28 -0.01
N THR A 40 -17.19 -2.18 0.65
CA THR A 40 -16.76 -3.56 0.90
C THR A 40 -16.70 -4.36 -0.39
N TRP A 41 -17.71 -4.17 -1.25
CA TRP A 41 -17.77 -4.81 -2.55
C TRP A 41 -16.60 -4.37 -3.43
N LEU A 42 -16.39 -3.05 -3.55
CA LEU A 42 -15.31 -2.50 -4.38
C LEU A 42 -13.93 -2.92 -3.89
N ALA A 43 -13.70 -2.90 -2.56
CA ALA A 43 -12.45 -3.38 -1.97
C ALA A 43 -12.18 -4.83 -2.34
N SER A 44 -13.18 -5.69 -2.17
CA SER A 44 -13.07 -7.14 -2.42
C SER A 44 -12.76 -7.44 -3.87
N VAL A 45 -13.52 -6.86 -4.80
CA VAL A 45 -13.33 -7.07 -6.26
C VAL A 45 -11.96 -6.58 -6.69
N ARG A 46 -11.55 -5.39 -6.26
CA ARG A 46 -10.25 -4.82 -6.62
C ARG A 46 -9.08 -5.66 -6.10
N MET A 47 -9.17 -6.14 -4.85
CA MET A 47 -8.13 -7.00 -4.27
C MET A 47 -8.05 -8.36 -4.97
N LEU A 48 -9.19 -8.95 -5.33
CA LEU A 48 -9.23 -10.20 -6.08
C LEU A 48 -8.59 -10.05 -7.47
N ILE A 49 -8.97 -9.02 -8.22
CA ILE A 49 -8.41 -8.76 -9.55
C ILE A 49 -6.90 -8.51 -9.47
N ALA A 50 -6.46 -7.65 -8.54
CA ALA A 50 -5.04 -7.37 -8.35
C ALA A 50 -4.27 -8.63 -7.95
N GLY A 51 -4.82 -9.45 -7.04
CA GLY A 51 -4.22 -10.71 -6.62
C GLY A 51 -4.07 -11.70 -7.76
N ILE A 52 -5.10 -11.87 -8.58
CA ILE A 52 -5.07 -12.75 -9.76
C ILE A 52 -4.02 -12.28 -10.76
N ILE A 53 -3.99 -10.98 -11.08
CA ILE A 53 -3.01 -10.40 -12.00
C ILE A 53 -1.58 -10.64 -11.48
N MET A 54 -1.31 -10.37 -10.20
CA MET A 54 0.02 -10.58 -9.60
C MET A 54 0.43 -12.06 -9.62
N LEU A 55 -0.49 -12.98 -9.34
CA LEU A 55 -0.24 -14.42 -9.43
C LEU A 55 0.08 -14.87 -10.86
N LEU A 56 -0.65 -14.36 -11.85
CA LEU A 56 -0.39 -14.65 -13.25
C LEU A 56 0.98 -14.13 -13.69
N PHE A 57 1.35 -12.89 -13.32
CA PHE A 57 2.68 -12.35 -13.60
C PHE A 57 3.79 -13.18 -12.96
N HIS A 58 3.62 -13.60 -11.71
CA HIS A 58 4.61 -14.43 -11.02
C HIS A 58 4.74 -15.81 -11.66
N TYR A 59 3.64 -16.43 -12.03
CA TYR A 59 3.60 -17.72 -12.72
C TYR A 59 4.28 -17.65 -14.11
N HIS A 60 3.98 -16.63 -14.92
CA HIS A 60 4.64 -16.40 -16.21
C HIS A 60 6.13 -16.07 -16.09
N GLY A 61 6.55 -15.50 -14.97
CA GLY A 61 7.97 -15.26 -14.65
C GLY A 61 8.74 -16.50 -14.21
N GLY A 62 8.13 -17.69 -14.23
CA GLY A 62 8.76 -18.95 -13.81
C GLY A 62 8.84 -19.11 -12.28
N GLY A 63 8.10 -18.29 -11.53
CA GLY A 63 8.04 -18.38 -10.06
C GLY A 63 7.15 -19.53 -9.58
N ASP A 64 7.58 -20.20 -8.50
CA ASP A 64 6.76 -21.23 -7.85
C ASP A 64 5.79 -20.56 -6.86
N VAL A 65 4.53 -20.45 -7.27
CA VAL A 65 3.43 -19.86 -6.48
C VAL A 65 3.15 -20.66 -5.21
N PHE A 66 3.40 -21.96 -5.25
CA PHE A 66 3.07 -22.87 -4.16
C PHE A 66 4.17 -23.04 -3.12
N SER A 67 5.38 -22.56 -3.38
CA SER A 67 6.53 -22.70 -2.45
C SER A 67 6.25 -22.09 -1.07
N ILE A 68 5.49 -20.99 -1.00
CA ILE A 68 5.11 -20.31 0.24
C ILE A 68 4.21 -21.21 1.13
N TRP A 69 3.38 -22.04 0.50
CA TRP A 69 2.46 -22.92 1.23
C TRP A 69 3.14 -24.13 1.86
N GLN A 70 4.32 -24.50 1.40
CA GLN A 70 5.11 -25.62 1.93
C GLN A 70 5.67 -25.31 3.32
N ASN A 71 5.92 -24.02 3.63
CA ASN A 71 6.44 -23.61 4.92
C ASN A 71 5.34 -23.00 5.80
N ALA A 72 5.00 -23.68 6.90
CA ALA A 72 3.95 -23.26 7.83
C ALA A 72 4.17 -21.85 8.41
N ARG A 73 5.42 -21.42 8.60
CA ARG A 73 5.77 -20.10 9.10
C ARG A 73 5.44 -19.02 8.08
N TYR A 74 5.83 -19.19 6.82
CA TYR A 74 5.55 -18.22 5.75
C TYR A 74 4.07 -18.17 5.44
N ARG A 75 3.38 -19.31 5.39
CA ARG A 75 1.93 -19.37 5.21
C ARG A 75 1.20 -18.59 6.29
N ARG A 76 1.53 -18.79 7.58
CA ARG A 76 0.93 -18.03 8.69
C ARG A 76 1.20 -16.53 8.58
N GLN A 77 2.44 -16.14 8.26
CA GLN A 77 2.79 -14.73 8.08
C GLN A 77 2.01 -14.10 6.93
N LEU A 78 1.87 -14.79 5.80
CA LEU A 78 1.11 -14.34 4.64
C LEU A 78 -0.36 -14.13 4.98
N VAL A 79 -1.00 -15.10 5.65
CA VAL A 79 -2.41 -15.01 6.05
C VAL A 79 -2.63 -13.86 7.02
N VAL A 80 -1.81 -13.75 8.06
CA VAL A 80 -1.90 -12.66 9.04
C VAL A 80 -1.69 -11.30 8.38
N PHE A 81 -0.67 -11.17 7.53
CA PHE A 81 -0.40 -9.93 6.81
C PHE A 81 -1.52 -9.59 5.81
N GLY A 82 -2.05 -10.60 5.08
CA GLY A 82 -3.14 -10.40 4.12
C GLY A 82 -4.42 -9.93 4.78
N ILE A 83 -4.83 -10.57 5.87
CA ILE A 83 -6.08 -10.24 6.57
C ILE A 83 -5.93 -8.95 7.38
N PHE A 84 -4.98 -8.89 8.30
CA PHE A 84 -4.87 -7.77 9.25
C PHE A 84 -4.05 -6.61 8.70
N GLY A 85 -3.11 -6.85 7.78
CA GLY A 85 -2.36 -5.79 7.11
C GLY A 85 -3.14 -5.21 5.93
N MET A 86 -3.29 -5.99 4.87
CA MET A 86 -3.82 -5.49 3.60
C MET A 86 -5.34 -5.27 3.62
N MET A 87 -6.14 -6.27 4.03
CA MET A 87 -7.61 -6.12 4.02
C MET A 87 -8.08 -5.03 4.97
N ALA A 88 -7.60 -5.03 6.22
CA ALA A 88 -8.01 -4.03 7.19
C ALA A 88 -7.63 -2.61 6.74
N THR A 89 -6.42 -2.43 6.21
CA THR A 89 -5.95 -1.13 5.70
C THR A 89 -6.79 -0.65 4.52
N GLN A 90 -7.05 -1.52 3.54
CA GLN A 90 -7.83 -1.16 2.36
C GLN A 90 -9.29 -0.87 2.71
N TYR A 91 -9.88 -1.68 3.56
CA TYR A 91 -11.26 -1.46 4.01
C TYR A 91 -11.40 -0.13 4.76
N THR A 92 -10.51 0.14 5.72
CA THR A 92 -10.52 1.40 6.47
C THR A 92 -10.31 2.62 5.56
N TYR A 93 -9.42 2.51 4.57
CA TYR A 93 -9.18 3.55 3.58
C TYR A 93 -10.44 3.85 2.75
N TYR A 94 -11.15 2.82 2.29
CA TYR A 94 -12.39 3.03 1.53
C TYR A 94 -13.53 3.57 2.38
N LEU A 95 -13.64 3.17 3.64
CA LEU A 95 -14.57 3.80 4.57
C LEU A 95 -14.24 5.29 4.77
N ALA A 96 -12.96 5.64 4.89
CA ALA A 96 -12.53 7.02 5.02
C ALA A 96 -12.87 7.87 3.77
N ILE A 97 -12.80 7.29 2.57
CA ILE A 97 -13.27 7.96 1.35
C ILE A 97 -14.79 8.11 1.36
N ASN A 98 -15.50 7.06 1.71
CA ASN A 98 -16.98 7.04 1.67
C ASN A 98 -17.62 8.02 2.66
N TYR A 99 -17.04 8.18 3.86
CA TYR A 99 -17.53 9.12 4.87
C TYR A 99 -16.89 10.52 4.81
N GLY A 100 -15.83 10.68 4.03
CA GLY A 100 -15.12 11.93 3.86
C GLY A 100 -14.84 12.23 2.40
N ASN A 101 -13.56 12.21 2.04
CA ASN A 101 -13.11 12.31 0.64
C ASN A 101 -11.74 11.64 0.45
N ALA A 102 -11.36 11.42 -0.81
CA ALA A 102 -10.12 10.76 -1.16
C ALA A 102 -8.86 11.51 -0.66
N ALA A 103 -8.89 12.85 -0.65
CA ALA A 103 -7.78 13.66 -0.18
C ALA A 103 -7.54 13.46 1.32
N THR A 104 -8.59 13.55 2.14
CA THR A 104 -8.52 13.35 3.59
C THR A 104 -8.06 11.92 3.94
N ALA A 105 -8.62 10.91 3.27
CA ALA A 105 -8.23 9.52 3.47
C ALA A 105 -6.73 9.30 3.16
N THR A 106 -6.23 9.91 2.08
CA THR A 106 -4.84 9.83 1.67
C THR A 106 -3.91 10.53 2.66
N ILE A 107 -4.26 11.73 3.13
CA ILE A 107 -3.49 12.46 4.15
C ILE A 107 -3.37 11.63 5.44
N LEU A 108 -4.48 11.04 5.90
CA LEU A 108 -4.47 10.18 7.09
C LEU A 108 -3.60 8.93 6.90
N GLN A 109 -3.58 8.37 5.70
CA GLN A 109 -2.72 7.22 5.38
C GLN A 109 -1.23 7.60 5.42
N TYR A 110 -0.87 8.79 4.97
CA TYR A 110 0.52 9.29 5.05
C TYR A 110 0.99 9.59 6.48
N LEU A 111 0.09 9.70 7.46
CA LEU A 111 0.47 9.74 8.87
C LEU A 111 1.06 8.41 9.37
N MET A 112 0.76 7.29 8.71
CA MET A 112 1.18 5.96 9.15
C MET A 112 2.70 5.79 9.29
N PRO A 113 3.56 6.22 8.34
CA PRO A 113 5.01 6.16 8.49
C PRO A 113 5.51 6.92 9.71
N VAL A 114 4.88 8.05 10.03
CA VAL A 114 5.23 8.87 11.21
C VAL A 114 4.89 8.15 12.50
N ILE A 115 3.70 7.56 12.58
CA ILE A 115 3.26 6.78 13.75
C ILE A 115 4.21 5.58 13.96
N VAL A 116 4.57 4.88 12.88
CA VAL A 116 5.52 3.76 12.93
C VAL A 116 6.89 4.22 13.38
N LEU A 117 7.37 5.36 12.89
CA LEU A 117 8.65 5.94 13.30
C LEU A 117 8.64 6.29 14.80
N VAL A 118 7.62 7.00 15.27
CA VAL A 118 7.45 7.36 16.69
C VAL A 118 7.42 6.10 17.57
N TYR A 119 6.64 5.10 17.16
CA TYR A 119 6.57 3.82 17.88
C TYR A 119 7.91 3.09 17.90
N ALA A 120 8.65 3.07 16.80
CA ALA A 120 9.95 2.43 16.69
C ALA A 120 11.00 3.13 17.59
N VAL A 121 11.00 4.45 17.62
CA VAL A 121 11.86 5.26 18.50
C VAL A 121 11.52 4.98 19.97
N TRP A 122 10.24 4.99 20.31
CA TRP A 122 9.79 4.75 21.69
C TRP A 122 10.15 3.34 22.16
N LYS A 123 9.91 2.32 21.33
CA LYS A 123 10.19 0.92 21.66
C LYS A 123 11.69 0.60 21.74
N ARG A 124 12.50 1.19 20.85
CA ARG A 124 13.93 0.90 20.79
C ARG A 124 14.78 1.76 21.71
N ARG A 125 14.22 2.79 22.35
CA ARG A 125 14.95 3.80 23.16
C ARG A 125 16.20 4.37 22.48
N ARG A 126 16.30 4.26 21.16
CA ARG A 126 17.39 4.83 20.35
C ARG A 126 16.84 6.01 19.56
N ARG A 127 17.63 7.10 19.51
CA ARG A 127 17.30 8.24 18.66
C ARG A 127 17.22 7.78 17.20
N PRO A 128 16.23 8.26 16.42
CA PRO A 128 16.17 7.96 15.00
C PRO A 128 17.44 8.45 14.33
N ASP A 129 17.96 7.67 13.41
CA ASP A 129 19.05 8.10 12.54
C ASP A 129 18.57 9.33 11.74
N HIS A 130 19.44 10.32 11.54
CA HIS A 130 19.06 11.57 10.84
C HIS A 130 18.41 11.30 9.48
N SER A 131 18.81 10.24 8.79
CA SER A 131 18.19 9.80 7.53
C SER A 131 16.75 9.32 7.69
N ALA A 132 16.42 8.63 8.79
CA ALA A 132 15.07 8.14 9.05
C ALA A 132 14.12 9.28 9.48
N ALA A 133 14.64 10.26 10.24
CA ALA A 133 13.88 11.45 10.62
C ALA A 133 13.58 12.34 9.40
N LEU A 134 14.55 12.54 8.52
CA LEU A 134 14.40 13.27 7.27
C LEU A 134 13.42 12.58 6.31
N ALA A 135 13.48 11.25 6.18
CA ALA A 135 12.55 10.49 5.35
C ALA A 135 11.10 10.59 5.89
N GLY A 136 10.91 10.57 7.20
CA GLY A 136 9.60 10.78 7.81
C GLY A 136 9.04 12.18 7.60
N LEU A 137 9.88 13.21 7.69
CA LEU A 137 9.51 14.61 7.40
C LEU A 137 9.16 14.83 5.92
N LEU A 138 9.95 14.26 5.01
CA LEU A 138 9.68 14.35 3.57
C LEU A 138 8.43 13.57 3.14
N ALA A 139 8.02 12.57 3.89
CA ALA A 139 6.76 11.85 3.64
C ALA A 139 5.51 12.63 4.06
N LEU A 140 5.67 13.71 4.83
CA LEU A 140 4.57 14.59 5.28
C LEU A 140 4.41 15.84 4.40
N MET A 141 5.38 16.15 3.54
CA MET A 141 5.32 17.25 2.56
C MET A 141 4.78 16.77 1.21
#